data_ae2fe2aef882d9a66886fa007c192589
#
_entry.id   ae2fe2aef882d9a66886fa007c192589
#
_cell.length_a   1.000
_cell.length_b   1.000
_cell.length_c   1.000
_cell.angle_alpha   90.00
_cell.angle_beta   90.00
_cell.angle_gamma   90.00
#
_symmetry.space_group_name_H-M   'P 1'
#
loop_
_entity.id
_entity.type
_entity.pdbx_description
1 polymer ?
#
loop_
_entity_poly.entity_id
_entity_poly.type
_entity_poly.pdbx_seq_one_letter_code
_entity_poly.pdbx_strand_id
1 'polypeptide(L)'
;MEDLKAHWDRVWQTKPHDATSWYQEAAAPSLRFFETAKLSNSAPLIDIGSGASKLIDGWLSQGFRDISALDISAHAFAQSKLRLGAAADHVTFIEANVLDWQPERRYQLWHDRAVFHFLTDPDSRKCYINTLTKALMPRAFFICGAFSTSGPQKCSGLEVQRYDGGTMA
;
A
#
# COMPACT_ATOMS: atom_id res chain seq x y z
N MET A 1 -14.53 -0.09 19.23
CA MET A 1 -13.86 -0.21 17.94
C MET A 1 -12.40 -0.55 18.21
N GLU A 2 -11.89 -1.65 17.74
CA GLU A 2 -10.47 -1.98 17.94
C GLU A 2 -9.63 -0.88 17.25
N ASP A 3 -8.60 -0.41 17.95
CA ASP A 3 -7.66 0.55 17.36
C ASP A 3 -6.89 -0.15 16.24
N LEU A 4 -7.12 0.26 14.99
CA LEU A 4 -6.49 -0.34 13.81
C LEU A 4 -4.96 -0.29 13.89
N LYS A 5 -4.40 0.78 14.45
CA LYS A 5 -2.95 0.87 14.66
C LYS A 5 -2.46 -0.22 15.61
N ALA A 6 -3.11 -0.37 16.77
CA ALA A 6 -2.75 -1.39 17.74
C ALA A 6 -2.91 -2.82 17.18
N HIS A 7 -3.93 -3.03 16.32
CA HIS A 7 -4.11 -4.30 15.63
C HIS A 7 -2.91 -4.62 14.71
N TRP A 8 -2.55 -3.68 13.82
CA TRP A 8 -1.47 -3.88 12.86
C TRP A 8 -0.08 -3.92 13.52
N ASP A 9 0.15 -3.11 14.55
CA ASP A 9 1.37 -3.20 15.37
C ASP A 9 1.55 -4.60 15.93
N ARG A 10 0.49 -5.19 16.51
CA ARG A 10 0.50 -6.56 17.05
C ARG A 10 0.76 -7.59 15.95
N VAL A 11 0.13 -7.45 14.77
CA VAL A 11 0.36 -8.37 13.65
C VAL A 11 1.83 -8.37 13.24
N TRP A 12 2.43 -7.20 13.06
CA TRP A 12 3.83 -7.07 12.64
C TRP A 12 4.86 -7.43 13.73
N GLN A 13 4.49 -7.31 15.00
CA GLN A 13 5.33 -7.76 16.13
C GLN A 13 5.34 -9.27 16.28
N THR A 14 4.23 -9.94 15.99
CA THR A 14 4.04 -11.36 16.32
C THR A 14 4.22 -12.30 15.13
N LYS A 15 4.12 -11.81 13.89
CA LYS A 15 4.22 -12.64 12.68
C LYS A 15 5.42 -12.25 11.85
N PRO A 16 6.28 -13.22 11.46
CA PRO A 16 7.23 -13.02 10.38
C PRO A 16 6.51 -12.60 9.10
N HIS A 17 7.13 -11.75 8.30
CA HIS A 17 6.48 -11.22 7.09
C HIS A 17 6.08 -12.33 6.10
N ASP A 18 6.87 -13.39 6.00
CA ASP A 18 6.64 -14.55 5.13
C ASP A 18 5.57 -15.52 5.65
N ALA A 19 5.16 -15.38 6.91
CA ALA A 19 4.06 -16.15 7.51
C ALA A 19 2.69 -15.45 7.41
N THR A 20 2.61 -14.30 6.74
CA THR A 20 1.34 -13.60 6.53
C THR A 20 0.58 -14.17 5.32
N SER A 21 -0.75 -14.21 5.39
CA SER A 21 -1.58 -14.79 4.31
C SER A 21 -1.52 -14.00 2.99
N TRP A 22 -1.04 -12.77 3.03
CA TRP A 22 -0.87 -11.89 1.85
C TRP A 22 0.58 -11.82 1.36
N TYR A 23 1.49 -12.58 1.98
CA TYR A 23 2.89 -12.65 1.55
C TYR A 23 3.02 -13.08 0.10
N GLN A 24 3.95 -12.45 -0.59
CA GLN A 24 4.37 -12.82 -1.93
C GLN A 24 5.90 -12.82 -2.01
N GLU A 25 6.50 -13.88 -2.50
CA GLU A 25 7.94 -13.99 -2.75
C GLU A 25 8.44 -12.85 -3.65
N ALA A 26 7.63 -12.53 -4.67
CA ALA A 26 7.75 -11.34 -5.49
C ALA A 26 6.38 -10.70 -5.65
N ALA A 27 6.29 -9.36 -5.66
CA ALA A 27 5.04 -8.64 -5.88
C ALA A 27 4.61 -8.66 -7.37
N ALA A 28 4.68 -9.83 -8.01
CA ALA A 28 4.55 -9.98 -9.45
C ALA A 28 3.25 -9.41 -10.04
N PRO A 29 2.06 -9.60 -9.44
CA PRO A 29 0.84 -8.97 -9.96
C PRO A 29 0.93 -7.45 -9.97
N SER A 30 1.38 -6.84 -8.86
CA SER A 30 1.54 -5.38 -8.74
C SER A 30 2.57 -4.83 -9.74
N LEU A 31 3.71 -5.50 -9.88
CA LEU A 31 4.75 -5.10 -10.83
C LEU A 31 4.28 -5.20 -12.28
N ARG A 32 3.50 -6.23 -12.63
CA ARG A 32 2.93 -6.36 -13.97
C ARG A 32 1.99 -5.19 -14.33
N PHE A 33 1.12 -4.77 -13.39
CA PHE A 33 0.27 -3.59 -13.60
C PHE A 33 1.10 -2.31 -13.65
N PHE A 34 2.10 -2.19 -12.77
CA PHE A 34 3.03 -1.06 -12.76
C PHE A 34 3.75 -0.87 -14.10
N GLU A 35 4.23 -1.94 -14.73
CA GLU A 35 4.93 -1.89 -16.02
C GLU A 35 4.05 -1.31 -17.15
N THR A 36 2.72 -1.45 -17.07
CA THR A 36 1.80 -0.87 -18.07
C THR A 36 1.78 0.66 -18.03
N ALA A 37 2.14 1.27 -16.89
CA ALA A 37 2.18 2.71 -16.73
C ALA A 37 3.35 3.38 -17.48
N LYS A 38 4.41 2.63 -17.83
CA LYS A 38 5.59 3.10 -18.57
C LYS A 38 6.18 4.39 -18.00
N LEU A 39 6.34 4.45 -16.68
CA LEU A 39 6.82 5.64 -15.99
C LEU A 39 8.34 5.81 -16.15
N SER A 40 8.80 7.06 -16.10
CA SER A 40 10.22 7.39 -15.97
C SER A 40 10.74 6.98 -14.58
N ASN A 41 12.00 6.57 -14.47
CA ASN A 41 12.64 6.20 -13.21
C ASN A 41 12.72 7.37 -12.19
N SER A 42 12.48 8.61 -12.64
CA SER A 42 12.33 9.80 -11.79
C SER A 42 10.91 10.05 -11.30
N ALA A 43 9.95 9.20 -11.68
CA ALA A 43 8.56 9.36 -11.26
C ALA A 43 8.42 9.13 -9.75
N PRO A 44 7.72 10.02 -9.03
CA PRO A 44 7.41 9.81 -7.62
C PRO A 44 6.31 8.75 -7.45
N LEU A 45 6.63 7.71 -6.68
CA LEU A 45 5.76 6.57 -6.43
C LEU A 45 5.37 6.52 -4.95
N ILE A 46 4.16 6.05 -4.64
CA ILE A 46 3.75 5.76 -3.27
C ILE A 46 3.06 4.39 -3.18
N ASP A 47 3.42 3.62 -2.15
CA ASP A 47 2.80 2.35 -1.77
C ASP A 47 2.05 2.53 -0.45
N ILE A 48 0.74 2.32 -0.47
CA ILE A 48 -0.17 2.50 0.67
C ILE A 48 -0.39 1.15 1.38
N GLY A 49 -0.21 1.15 2.70
CA GLY A 49 -0.19 -0.08 3.47
C GLY A 49 0.96 -0.97 3.03
N SER A 50 2.12 -0.36 2.80
CA SER A 50 3.26 -1.04 2.20
C SER A 50 3.74 -2.23 3.03
N GLY A 51 3.54 -2.18 4.34
CA GLY A 51 3.92 -3.27 5.23
C GLY A 51 5.38 -3.66 5.05
N ALA A 52 5.61 -4.96 4.99
CA ALA A 52 6.90 -5.56 4.63
C ALA A 52 6.90 -6.08 3.17
N SER A 53 6.06 -5.52 2.30
CA SER A 53 5.92 -5.91 0.90
C SER A 53 7.24 -5.79 0.13
N LYS A 54 7.46 -6.72 -0.81
CA LYS A 54 8.61 -6.70 -1.74
C LYS A 54 8.35 -5.86 -3.00
N LEU A 55 7.28 -5.08 -3.06
CA LEU A 55 7.01 -4.20 -4.20
C LEU A 55 8.09 -3.11 -4.32
N ILE A 56 8.47 -2.51 -3.19
CA ILE A 56 9.54 -1.50 -3.13
C ILE A 56 10.86 -2.07 -3.65
N ASP A 57 11.20 -3.31 -3.28
CA ASP A 57 12.39 -4.00 -3.80
C ASP A 57 12.34 -4.09 -5.33
N GLY A 58 11.17 -4.42 -5.89
CA GLY A 58 10.94 -4.47 -7.33
C GLY A 58 11.12 -3.11 -8.01
N TRP A 59 10.58 -2.03 -7.44
CA TRP A 59 10.77 -0.67 -7.98
C TRP A 59 12.23 -0.23 -7.92
N LEU A 60 12.90 -0.46 -6.79
CA LEU A 60 14.33 -0.15 -6.63
C LEU A 60 15.20 -0.92 -7.63
N SER A 61 14.92 -2.19 -7.88
CA SER A 61 15.64 -3.02 -8.85
C SER A 61 15.45 -2.53 -10.30
N GLN A 62 14.31 -1.92 -10.61
CA GLN A 62 14.03 -1.28 -11.89
C GLN A 62 14.61 0.15 -12.01
N GLY A 63 15.29 0.63 -10.98
CA GLY A 63 16.00 1.91 -11.01
C GLY A 63 15.20 3.11 -10.47
N PHE A 64 13.99 2.92 -9.94
CA PHE A 64 13.25 4.00 -9.28
C PHE A 64 13.92 4.39 -7.96
N ARG A 65 13.92 5.69 -7.65
CA ARG A 65 14.60 6.24 -6.46
C ARG A 65 13.75 7.26 -5.70
N ASP A 66 12.61 7.68 -6.24
CA ASP A 66 11.65 8.58 -5.58
C ASP A 66 10.43 7.78 -5.13
N ILE A 67 10.59 7.07 -4.02
CA ILE A 67 9.61 6.10 -3.51
C ILE A 67 9.18 6.52 -2.11
N SER A 68 7.88 6.54 -1.87
CA SER A 68 7.29 6.67 -0.53
C SER A 68 6.57 5.37 -0.15
N ALA A 69 6.70 4.99 1.11
CA ALA A 69 6.00 3.87 1.72
C ALA A 69 5.17 4.39 2.88
N LEU A 70 3.85 4.26 2.82
CA LEU A 70 2.94 4.65 3.90
C LEU A 70 2.36 3.41 4.55
N ASP A 71 2.41 3.35 5.87
CA ASP A 71 1.73 2.33 6.67
C ASP A 71 1.33 2.90 8.03
N ILE A 72 0.29 2.35 8.61
CA ILE A 72 -0.17 2.73 9.95
C ILE A 72 0.76 2.22 11.06
N SER A 73 1.57 1.18 10.75
CA SER A 73 2.47 0.51 11.68
C SER A 73 3.94 0.74 11.35
N ALA A 74 4.67 1.39 12.25
CA ALA A 74 6.12 1.52 12.14
C ALA A 74 6.86 0.17 12.21
N HIS A 75 6.27 -0.84 12.86
CA HIS A 75 6.88 -2.18 12.97
C HIS A 75 7.03 -2.87 11.61
N ALA A 76 6.12 -2.62 10.67
CA ALA A 76 6.24 -3.09 9.29
C ALA A 76 7.49 -2.53 8.59
N PHE A 77 7.80 -1.26 8.83
CA PHE A 77 8.97 -0.60 8.24
C PHE A 77 10.31 -1.12 8.76
N ALA A 78 10.36 -1.56 10.01
CA ALA A 78 11.60 -2.13 10.56
C ALA A 78 12.05 -3.35 9.75
N GLN A 79 11.14 -4.23 9.37
CA GLN A 79 11.43 -5.40 8.52
C GLN A 79 11.84 -4.98 7.11
N SER A 80 11.14 -4.01 6.50
CA SER A 80 11.49 -3.49 5.18
C SER A 80 12.87 -2.83 5.17
N LYS A 81 13.18 -1.98 6.15
CA LYS A 81 14.48 -1.31 6.27
C LYS A 81 15.63 -2.32 6.44
N LEU A 82 15.43 -3.34 7.28
CA LEU A 82 16.43 -4.38 7.48
C LEU A 82 16.72 -5.14 6.17
N ARG A 83 15.68 -5.50 5.41
CA ARG A 83 15.80 -6.21 4.14
C ARG A 83 16.46 -5.37 3.05
N LEU A 84 16.07 -4.09 2.94
CA LEU A 84 16.57 -3.18 1.91
C LEU A 84 18.02 -2.73 2.18
N GLY A 85 18.48 -2.74 3.44
CA GLY A 85 19.80 -2.26 3.80
C GLY A 85 20.01 -0.81 3.34
N ALA A 86 21.14 -0.52 2.69
CA ALA A 86 21.45 0.83 2.17
C ALA A 86 20.44 1.33 1.12
N ALA A 87 19.72 0.45 0.43
CA ALA A 87 18.71 0.87 -0.54
C ALA A 87 17.49 1.55 0.13
N ALA A 88 17.30 1.38 1.45
CA ALA A 88 16.28 2.06 2.21
C ALA A 88 16.43 3.60 2.21
N ASP A 89 17.64 4.12 1.97
CA ASP A 89 17.91 5.56 1.86
C ASP A 89 17.20 6.23 0.68
N HIS A 90 16.74 5.42 -0.30
CA HIS A 90 15.93 5.88 -1.44
C HIS A 90 14.43 5.81 -1.17
N VAL A 91 13.99 5.50 0.06
CA VAL A 91 12.59 5.31 0.41
C VAL A 91 12.20 6.25 1.55
N THR A 92 11.18 7.07 1.33
CA THR A 92 10.56 7.86 2.40
C THR A 92 9.51 7.02 3.10
N PHE A 93 9.75 6.66 4.36
CA PHE A 93 8.82 5.90 5.19
C PHE A 93 7.92 6.84 5.97
N ILE A 94 6.60 6.72 5.80
CA ILE A 94 5.56 7.59 6.38
C ILE A 94 4.68 6.74 7.28
N GLU A 95 4.83 6.89 8.61
CA GLU A 95 3.93 6.27 9.58
C GLU A 95 2.67 7.13 9.71
N ALA A 96 1.57 6.70 9.10
CA ALA A 96 0.31 7.41 9.14
C ALA A 96 -0.88 6.49 8.82
N ASN A 97 -2.05 6.83 9.36
CA ASN A 97 -3.30 6.33 8.83
C ASN A 97 -3.64 7.15 7.56
N VAL A 98 -3.83 6.48 6.44
CA VAL A 98 -4.14 7.11 5.15
C VAL A 98 -5.38 8.01 5.18
N LEU A 99 -6.31 7.75 6.09
CA LEU A 99 -7.53 8.56 6.26
C LEU A 99 -7.25 9.92 6.91
N ASP A 100 -6.23 10.01 7.76
CA ASP A 100 -5.86 11.22 8.51
C ASP A 100 -4.66 11.94 7.89
N TRP A 101 -3.95 11.24 6.99
CA TRP A 101 -2.74 11.76 6.37
C TRP A 101 -3.04 12.91 5.40
N GLN A 102 -2.21 13.96 5.49
CA GLN A 102 -2.25 15.08 4.56
C GLN A 102 -1.02 15.01 3.66
N PRO A 103 -1.18 14.76 2.34
CA PRO A 103 -0.05 14.66 1.42
C PRO A 103 0.67 16.03 1.29
N GLU A 104 1.97 16.05 1.56
CA GLU A 104 2.82 17.24 1.39
C GLU A 104 3.36 17.37 -0.05
N ARG A 105 3.22 16.33 -0.84
CA ARG A 105 3.65 16.27 -2.24
C ARG A 105 2.69 15.45 -3.09
N ARG A 106 2.90 15.46 -4.40
CA ARG A 106 2.10 14.67 -5.35
C ARG A 106 2.92 13.54 -5.96
N TYR A 107 2.20 12.47 -6.34
CA TYR A 107 2.74 11.23 -6.88
C TYR A 107 2.23 10.96 -8.28
N GLN A 108 3.04 10.31 -9.10
CA GLN A 108 2.66 9.88 -10.43
C GLN A 108 2.08 8.46 -10.44
N LEU A 109 2.30 7.70 -9.37
CA LEU A 109 1.65 6.43 -9.14
C LEU A 109 1.31 6.28 -7.65
N TRP A 110 0.08 5.88 -7.41
CA TRP A 110 -0.42 5.43 -6.12
C TRP A 110 -0.75 3.94 -6.23
N HIS A 111 -0.10 3.14 -5.44
CA HIS A 111 -0.37 1.72 -5.34
C HIS A 111 -1.03 1.42 -3.99
N ASP A 112 -2.07 0.62 -4.01
CA ASP A 112 -2.75 0.08 -2.84
C ASP A 112 -3.05 -1.39 -3.09
N ARG A 113 -2.47 -2.26 -2.30
CA ARG A 113 -2.84 -3.67 -2.28
C ARG A 113 -3.31 -4.05 -0.88
N ALA A 114 -4.64 -4.14 -0.76
CA ALA A 114 -5.32 -4.59 0.44
C ALA A 114 -5.38 -3.58 1.61
N VAL A 115 -5.40 -2.25 1.33
CA VAL A 115 -5.82 -1.24 2.32
C VAL A 115 -7.25 -0.79 2.06
N PHE A 116 -7.57 -0.42 0.82
CA PHE A 116 -8.88 0.08 0.44
C PHE A 116 -10.02 -0.87 0.83
N HIS A 117 -9.77 -2.18 0.79
CA HIS A 117 -10.78 -3.17 1.14
C HIS A 117 -11.16 -3.20 2.64
N PHE A 118 -10.33 -2.65 3.53
CA PHE A 118 -10.70 -2.49 4.95
C PHE A 118 -11.64 -1.33 5.22
N LEU A 119 -11.84 -0.45 4.25
CA LEU A 119 -12.73 0.70 4.37
C LEU A 119 -14.17 0.26 4.10
N THR A 120 -14.79 -0.37 5.08
CA THR A 120 -16.12 -0.98 4.94
C THR A 120 -17.26 0.04 5.00
N ASP A 121 -17.02 1.24 5.57
CA ASP A 121 -18.01 2.32 5.61
C ASP A 121 -17.79 3.35 4.49
N PRO A 122 -18.89 3.99 4.00
CA PRO A 122 -18.81 4.95 2.89
C PRO A 122 -18.00 6.21 3.20
N ASP A 123 -17.99 6.68 4.44
CA ASP A 123 -17.32 7.93 4.81
C ASP A 123 -15.81 7.75 4.80
N SER A 124 -15.32 6.62 5.31
CA SER A 124 -13.90 6.25 5.20
C SER A 124 -13.46 6.14 3.75
N ARG A 125 -14.26 5.51 2.86
CA ARG A 125 -13.94 5.45 1.42
C ARG A 125 -13.88 6.84 0.79
N LYS A 126 -14.83 7.71 1.12
CA LYS A 126 -14.84 9.10 0.65
C LYS A 126 -13.61 9.87 1.13
N CYS A 127 -13.23 9.68 2.40
CA CYS A 127 -12.02 10.28 2.96
C CYS A 127 -10.77 9.81 2.21
N TYR A 128 -10.63 8.50 1.99
CA TYR A 128 -9.55 7.91 1.20
C TYR A 128 -9.46 8.50 -0.21
N ILE A 129 -10.58 8.58 -0.93
CA ILE A 129 -10.62 9.14 -2.29
C ILE A 129 -10.22 10.62 -2.30
N ASN A 130 -10.62 11.39 -1.28
CA ASN A 130 -10.18 12.77 -1.13
C ASN A 130 -8.66 12.88 -0.93
N THR A 131 -8.07 12.02 -0.10
CA THR A 131 -6.62 11.96 0.12
C THR A 131 -5.89 11.56 -1.17
N LEU A 132 -6.35 10.51 -1.84
CA LEU A 132 -5.84 10.05 -3.14
C LEU A 132 -5.84 11.20 -4.17
N THR A 133 -6.96 11.90 -4.32
CA THR A 133 -7.12 12.98 -5.30
C THR A 133 -6.16 14.14 -5.03
N LYS A 134 -5.92 14.49 -3.76
CA LYS A 134 -4.95 15.53 -3.38
C LYS A 134 -3.50 15.10 -3.66
N ALA A 135 -3.21 13.81 -3.47
CA ALA A 135 -1.88 13.24 -3.61
C ALA A 135 -1.49 12.95 -5.06
N LEU A 136 -2.42 12.82 -5.99
CA LEU A 136 -2.11 12.45 -7.38
C LEU A 136 -1.78 13.67 -8.24
N MET A 137 -0.80 13.48 -9.12
CA MET A 137 -0.53 14.39 -10.25
C MET A 137 -1.62 14.26 -11.33
N PRO A 138 -1.81 15.27 -12.19
CA PRO A 138 -2.61 15.10 -13.40
C PRO A 138 -2.10 13.92 -14.25
N ARG A 139 -3.00 13.05 -14.69
CA ARG A 139 -2.69 11.84 -15.47
C ARG A 139 -1.82 10.81 -14.74
N ALA A 140 -1.86 10.81 -13.41
CA ALA A 140 -1.22 9.80 -12.58
C ALA A 140 -1.97 8.46 -12.68
N PHE A 141 -1.33 7.40 -12.21
CA PHE A 141 -1.89 6.05 -12.18
C PHE A 141 -2.32 5.69 -10.76
N PHE A 142 -3.45 5.01 -10.66
CA PHE A 142 -3.93 4.36 -9.45
C PHE A 142 -4.02 2.85 -9.70
N ILE A 143 -3.27 2.09 -8.93
CA ILE A 143 -3.33 0.63 -8.92
C ILE A 143 -3.95 0.21 -7.59
N CYS A 144 -5.11 -0.42 -7.64
CA CYS A 144 -5.81 -0.90 -6.44
C CYS A 144 -6.04 -2.41 -6.53
N GLY A 145 -5.58 -3.13 -5.51
CA GLY A 145 -5.82 -4.57 -5.35
C GLY A 145 -6.71 -4.84 -4.13
N ALA A 146 -7.90 -5.38 -4.37
CA ALA A 146 -8.87 -5.75 -3.34
C ALA A 146 -9.39 -7.17 -3.55
N PHE A 147 -10.09 -7.74 -2.56
CA PHE A 147 -10.74 -9.04 -2.74
C PHE A 147 -11.94 -8.92 -3.69
N SER A 148 -12.07 -9.91 -4.58
CA SER A 148 -13.23 -10.06 -5.45
C SER A 148 -14.48 -10.45 -4.64
N THR A 149 -15.67 -10.30 -5.25
CA THR A 149 -16.95 -10.70 -4.64
C THR A 149 -17.00 -12.18 -4.24
N SER A 150 -16.21 -13.04 -4.89
CA SER A 150 -16.03 -14.46 -4.52
C SER A 150 -14.90 -14.71 -3.52
N GLY A 151 -14.14 -13.67 -3.13
CA GLY A 151 -13.04 -13.78 -2.19
C GLY A 151 -13.50 -13.88 -0.72
N PRO A 152 -12.53 -13.95 0.23
CA PRO A 152 -12.82 -13.99 1.66
C PRO A 152 -13.58 -12.74 2.15
N GLN A 153 -14.41 -12.93 3.19
CA GLN A 153 -15.11 -11.81 3.85
C GLN A 153 -14.23 -11.11 4.91
N LYS A 154 -13.15 -11.76 5.33
CA LYS A 154 -12.21 -11.23 6.33
C LYS A 154 -10.77 -11.35 5.86
N CYS A 155 -9.96 -10.38 6.28
CA CYS A 155 -8.51 -10.40 6.16
C CYS A 155 -7.89 -10.05 7.51
N SER A 156 -6.94 -10.86 8.01
CA SER A 156 -6.33 -10.68 9.34
C SER A 156 -7.33 -10.53 10.50
N GLY A 157 -8.49 -11.19 10.39
CA GLY A 157 -9.55 -11.11 11.39
C GLY A 157 -10.49 -9.90 11.24
N LEU A 158 -10.15 -8.94 10.40
CA LEU A 158 -10.97 -7.76 10.12
C LEU A 158 -11.93 -8.01 8.95
N GLU A 159 -13.13 -7.43 9.02
CA GLU A 159 -14.08 -7.41 7.91
C GLU A 159 -13.53 -6.64 6.72
N VAL A 160 -13.86 -7.08 5.50
CA VAL A 160 -13.45 -6.39 4.28
C VAL A 160 -14.61 -6.17 3.34
N GLN A 161 -14.56 -5.05 2.64
CA GLN A 161 -15.40 -4.79 1.47
C GLN A 161 -14.80 -5.51 0.26
N ARG A 162 -15.63 -6.29 -0.44
CA ARG A 162 -15.25 -7.01 -1.66
C ARG A 162 -15.77 -6.27 -2.88
N TYR A 163 -15.05 -6.36 -3.99
CA TYR A 163 -15.32 -5.59 -5.19
C TYR A 163 -15.36 -6.45 -6.44
N ASP A 164 -16.09 -6.00 -7.44
CA ASP A 164 -16.02 -6.42 -8.83
C ASP A 164 -15.81 -5.20 -9.75
N GLY A 165 -15.74 -5.42 -11.06
CA GLY A 165 -15.49 -4.32 -11.99
C GLY A 165 -16.58 -3.24 -12.01
N GLY A 166 -17.81 -3.57 -11.59
CA GLY A 166 -18.92 -2.61 -11.52
C GLY A 166 -18.97 -1.82 -10.20
N THR A 167 -18.49 -2.43 -9.11
CA THR A 167 -18.54 -1.82 -7.76
C THR A 167 -17.23 -1.08 -7.41
N MET A 168 -16.16 -1.24 -8.19
CA MET A 168 -14.91 -0.52 -8.04
C MET A 168 -14.86 0.77 -8.88
N ALA A 169 -15.77 0.94 -9.83
CA ALA A 169 -15.80 2.07 -10.76
C ALA A 169 -16.44 3.34 -10.14
#